data_0c8715a7f260df3414968a132471b8ee
#
_entry.id   0c8715a7f260df3414968a132471b8ee
#
_cell.length_a   1.000
_cell.length_b   1.000
_cell.length_c   1.000
_cell.angle_alpha   90.00
_cell.angle_beta   90.00
_cell.angle_gamma   90.00
#
_symmetry.space_group_name_H-M   'P 1'
#
loop_
_entity.id
_entity.type
_entity.pdbx_description
1 polymer ?
#
loop_
_entity_poly.entity_id
_entity_poly.type
_entity_poly.pdbx_seq_one_letter_code
_entity_poly.pdbx_strand_id
1 'polypeptide(L)'
;GSFHGNVWFDESYSVSIANNSFAEIWDIGSGDVHPVLFYWGLHVLESLFGQNLLVYRLFTIAGIFSLAMLGFTVIRRDFGWKAGVLFSFFSLFTPYLAYISVEIRMYSWVIFSVTLCALYAWRIACTLRSKNPREGDGSIEEGQNWWMSSAYDGDGCREWCGVPCRWWLVMFLSSLASAYLHYYGVLAASFINLYLLIFIIARAKKALSVFIAGAVIQVALYAPWLMVFKSQAGVVSGSYWANVSFPRTIVEWLFYPVYTSYVIFADTYGFGYVLILTVCAVVAAVSALYGLANWLRRFKQQNTGFKESLILADRVLAPSTLPAIWGVVLYASVFTAALVASIVMDSLIVYYRYLCVTIGPLLLAVSIWLSHVNSKVCVRGLLAAFLGVSIVNQVLFVQDAYSGKNEEPLDYLEETAKSNSRPLVLSSDIGVEGVTAVECENIKQTFLAWQPGNWAHAYQSYFPTLTSVKSWDAALDGYQGTFIVLGQTQTEGVPVDVRDLESRDDVEVTDMKTFYRPYERTWFTVATMVKNGN
;
A
#
# COMPACT_ATOMS: atom_id res chain seq x y z
N GLY A 1 15.95 5.66 -6.01
CA GLY A 1 15.08 4.63 -6.58
C GLY A 1 13.96 5.15 -7.49
N SER A 2 13.74 6.47 -7.62
CA SER A 2 12.58 7.02 -8.34
C SER A 2 12.88 7.53 -9.75
N PHE A 3 14.13 7.55 -10.18
CA PHE A 3 14.55 8.15 -11.46
C PHE A 3 14.75 7.13 -12.60
N HIS A 4 14.43 5.85 -12.38
CA HIS A 4 14.48 4.83 -13.44
C HIS A 4 13.25 4.88 -14.35
N GLY A 5 13.39 4.44 -15.60
CA GLY A 5 12.31 4.38 -16.59
C GLY A 5 11.45 3.11 -16.52
N ASN A 6 11.94 2.08 -15.84
CA ASN A 6 11.29 0.76 -15.81
C ASN A 6 9.97 0.80 -15.03
N VAL A 7 8.95 0.17 -15.56
CA VAL A 7 7.67 -0.07 -14.88
C VAL A 7 7.41 -1.57 -14.76
N TRP A 8 6.52 -1.95 -13.86
CA TRP A 8 5.96 -3.28 -13.78
C TRP A 8 4.44 -3.24 -13.99
N PHE A 9 3.80 -4.38 -14.07
CA PHE A 9 2.39 -4.49 -14.45
C PHE A 9 1.46 -3.47 -13.78
N ASP A 10 1.44 -3.41 -12.43
CA ASP A 10 0.53 -2.49 -11.72
C ASP A 10 0.85 -1.02 -11.98
N GLU A 11 2.10 -0.65 -12.23
CA GLU A 11 2.48 0.73 -12.57
C GLU A 11 2.04 1.07 -13.99
N SER A 12 2.28 0.19 -14.97
CA SER A 12 1.83 0.40 -16.34
C SER A 12 0.31 0.53 -16.42
N TYR A 13 -0.42 -0.28 -15.65
CA TYR A 13 -1.87 -0.19 -15.51
C TYR A 13 -2.31 1.16 -14.92
N SER A 14 -1.62 1.65 -13.87
CA SER A 14 -1.90 2.96 -13.29
C SER A 14 -1.66 4.11 -14.27
N VAL A 15 -0.59 4.03 -15.06
CA VAL A 15 -0.26 5.00 -16.11
C VAL A 15 -1.35 4.99 -17.19
N SER A 16 -1.76 3.81 -17.66
CA SER A 16 -2.79 3.70 -18.70
C SER A 16 -4.13 4.29 -18.25
N ILE A 17 -4.54 4.05 -17.01
CA ILE A 17 -5.77 4.63 -16.46
C ILE A 17 -5.65 6.16 -16.35
N ALA A 18 -4.52 6.67 -15.90
CA ALA A 18 -4.32 8.11 -15.70
C ALA A 18 -4.49 8.94 -16.99
N ASN A 19 -4.19 8.35 -18.12
CA ASN A 19 -4.33 9.00 -19.43
C ASN A 19 -5.80 9.19 -19.88
N ASN A 20 -6.77 8.67 -19.12
CA ASN A 20 -8.20 8.79 -19.41
C ASN A 20 -8.82 10.04 -18.76
N SER A 21 -9.96 10.51 -19.24
CA SER A 21 -10.73 11.57 -18.59
C SER A 21 -11.28 11.12 -17.23
N PHE A 22 -11.67 12.05 -16.36
CA PHE A 22 -12.27 11.73 -15.05
C PHE A 22 -13.48 10.79 -15.14
N ALA A 23 -14.31 10.92 -16.17
CA ALA A 23 -15.48 10.06 -16.38
C ALA A 23 -15.06 8.64 -16.81
N GLU A 24 -14.14 8.53 -17.75
CA GLU A 24 -13.61 7.24 -18.21
C GLU A 24 -12.84 6.53 -17.08
N ILE A 25 -12.05 7.24 -16.27
CA ILE A 25 -11.41 6.67 -15.07
C ILE A 25 -12.46 6.09 -14.11
N TRP A 26 -13.60 6.77 -13.95
CA TRP A 26 -14.71 6.24 -13.16
C TRP A 26 -15.27 4.95 -13.76
N ASP A 27 -15.50 4.93 -15.06
CA ASP A 27 -16.06 3.76 -15.76
C ASP A 27 -15.09 2.57 -15.74
N ILE A 28 -13.80 2.80 -16.00
CA ILE A 28 -12.75 1.78 -15.92
C ILE A 28 -12.65 1.24 -14.49
N GLY A 29 -12.51 2.12 -13.49
CA GLY A 29 -12.41 1.73 -12.08
C GLY A 29 -13.67 1.02 -11.57
N SER A 30 -14.86 1.32 -12.10
CA SER A 30 -16.10 0.65 -11.73
C SER A 30 -16.18 -0.80 -12.24
N GLY A 31 -15.49 -1.13 -13.30
CA GLY A 31 -15.37 -2.48 -13.82
C GLY A 31 -14.15 -3.26 -13.29
N ASP A 32 -13.21 -2.57 -12.67
CA ASP A 32 -12.05 -3.14 -12.00
C ASP A 32 -12.31 -3.25 -10.48
N VAL A 33 -11.27 -3.52 -9.70
CA VAL A 33 -11.33 -3.70 -8.24
C VAL A 33 -10.66 -2.57 -7.45
N HIS A 34 -10.42 -1.43 -8.07
CA HIS A 34 -9.72 -0.30 -7.46
C HIS A 34 -10.54 0.99 -7.45
N PRO A 35 -10.67 1.67 -6.29
CA PRO A 35 -11.27 3.00 -6.22
C PRO A 35 -10.46 4.06 -6.96
N VAL A 36 -11.11 5.14 -7.39
CA VAL A 36 -10.61 6.04 -8.45
C VAL A 36 -9.77 7.23 -7.99
N LEU A 37 -9.76 7.58 -6.70
CA LEU A 37 -9.15 8.85 -6.23
C LEU A 37 -7.67 8.98 -6.59
N PHE A 38 -6.91 7.89 -6.53
CA PHE A 38 -5.50 7.88 -6.88
C PHE A 38 -5.30 8.17 -8.37
N TYR A 39 -6.08 7.53 -9.23
CA TYR A 39 -6.00 7.70 -10.68
C TYR A 39 -6.43 9.11 -11.12
N TRP A 40 -7.43 9.69 -10.45
CA TRP A 40 -7.77 11.10 -10.65
C TRP A 40 -6.61 12.04 -10.28
N GLY A 41 -5.88 11.71 -9.21
CA GLY A 41 -4.67 12.46 -8.84
C GLY A 41 -3.58 12.36 -9.91
N LEU A 42 -3.36 11.16 -10.46
CA LEU A 42 -2.42 10.95 -11.56
C LEU A 42 -2.86 11.68 -12.83
N HIS A 43 -4.16 11.64 -13.18
CA HIS A 43 -4.71 12.34 -14.34
C HIS A 43 -4.51 13.86 -14.28
N VAL A 44 -4.66 14.47 -13.11
CA VAL A 44 -4.34 15.90 -12.92
C VAL A 44 -2.87 16.16 -13.24
N LEU A 45 -1.96 15.31 -12.81
CA LEU A 45 -0.53 15.45 -13.07
C LEU A 45 -0.20 15.20 -14.54
N GLU A 46 -0.84 14.23 -15.15
CA GLU A 46 -0.71 13.93 -16.58
C GLU A 46 -1.16 15.12 -17.42
N SER A 47 -2.31 15.72 -17.09
CA SER A 47 -2.84 16.91 -17.77
C SER A 47 -1.91 18.13 -17.66
N LEU A 48 -1.08 18.22 -16.61
CA LEU A 48 -0.16 19.34 -16.37
C LEU A 48 1.23 19.11 -16.96
N PHE A 49 1.73 17.88 -16.92
CA PHE A 49 3.12 17.53 -17.21
C PHE A 49 3.29 16.51 -18.35
N GLY A 50 2.18 16.03 -18.93
CA GLY A 50 2.17 14.88 -19.84
C GLY A 50 2.46 13.57 -19.10
N GLN A 51 2.51 12.45 -19.83
CA GLN A 51 2.89 11.16 -19.30
C GLN A 51 4.35 11.20 -18.82
N ASN A 52 4.55 11.25 -17.51
CA ASN A 52 5.87 11.38 -16.89
C ASN A 52 5.99 10.52 -15.65
N LEU A 53 6.70 9.40 -15.76
CA LEU A 53 6.88 8.43 -14.68
C LEU A 53 7.54 9.04 -13.44
N LEU A 54 8.48 9.98 -13.61
CA LEU A 54 9.11 10.67 -12.50
C LEU A 54 8.10 11.48 -11.69
N VAL A 55 7.24 12.23 -12.37
CA VAL A 55 6.20 13.06 -11.72
C VAL A 55 5.23 12.16 -10.97
N TYR A 56 4.81 11.03 -11.54
CA TYR A 56 3.93 10.08 -10.87
C TYR A 56 4.58 9.44 -9.63
N ARG A 57 5.87 9.09 -9.70
CA ARG A 57 6.62 8.58 -8.54
C ARG A 57 6.82 9.63 -7.46
N LEU A 58 7.10 10.88 -7.83
CA LEU A 58 7.18 11.97 -6.87
C LEU A 58 5.84 12.20 -6.16
N PHE A 59 4.72 12.01 -6.85
CA PHE A 59 3.40 12.05 -6.22
C PHE A 59 3.21 10.93 -5.19
N THR A 60 3.62 9.70 -5.48
CA THR A 60 3.55 8.61 -4.50
C THR A 60 4.49 8.84 -3.32
N ILE A 61 5.71 9.32 -3.58
CA ILE A 61 6.69 9.70 -2.53
C ILE A 61 6.12 10.81 -1.62
N ALA A 62 5.38 11.77 -2.18
CA ALA A 62 4.75 12.82 -1.40
C ALA A 62 3.79 12.27 -0.33
N GLY A 63 3.11 11.14 -0.59
CA GLY A 63 2.26 10.47 0.38
C GLY A 63 3.04 9.97 1.61
N ILE A 64 4.16 9.25 1.40
CA ILE A 64 4.99 8.76 2.51
C ILE A 64 5.74 9.88 3.21
N PHE A 65 6.17 10.91 2.47
CA PHE A 65 6.77 12.09 3.05
C PHE A 65 5.78 12.85 3.94
N SER A 66 4.53 13.00 3.50
CA SER A 66 3.44 13.59 4.29
C SER A 66 3.17 12.78 5.56
N LEU A 67 3.21 11.44 5.48
CA LEU A 67 3.13 10.57 6.65
C LEU A 67 4.27 10.87 7.64
N ALA A 68 5.52 10.90 7.18
CA ALA A 68 6.68 11.19 8.03
C ALA A 68 6.60 12.59 8.66
N MET A 69 6.09 13.58 7.93
CA MET A 69 5.90 14.94 8.43
C MET A 69 4.88 15.05 9.57
N LEU A 70 3.95 14.10 9.71
CA LEU A 70 3.08 14.03 10.89
C LEU A 70 3.91 13.88 12.18
N GLY A 71 5.05 13.19 12.12
CA GLY A 71 5.96 13.04 13.25
C GLY A 71 6.52 14.37 13.75
N PHE A 72 6.88 15.27 12.85
CA PHE A 72 7.41 16.60 13.20
C PHE A 72 6.33 17.63 13.51
N THR A 73 5.09 17.37 13.16
CA THR A 73 3.96 18.29 13.34
C THR A 73 3.01 17.81 14.44
N VAL A 74 2.01 17.04 14.06
CA VAL A 74 0.91 16.61 14.93
C VAL A 74 1.39 15.68 16.05
N ILE A 75 2.16 14.65 15.71
CA ILE A 75 2.58 13.62 16.67
C ILE A 75 3.57 14.17 17.68
N ARG A 76 4.53 15.00 17.23
CA ARG A 76 5.45 15.70 18.14
C ARG A 76 4.68 16.54 19.17
N ARG A 77 3.64 17.22 18.72
CA ARG A 77 2.84 18.08 19.60
C ARG A 77 2.02 17.26 20.60
N ASP A 78 1.44 16.15 20.17
CA ASP A 78 0.52 15.37 20.99
C ASP A 78 1.22 14.33 21.90
N PHE A 79 2.37 13.80 21.47
CA PHE A 79 3.08 12.70 22.14
C PHE A 79 4.54 13.01 22.47
N GLY A 80 4.98 14.23 22.17
CA GLY A 80 6.33 14.71 22.45
C GLY A 80 7.35 14.40 21.35
N TRP A 81 8.52 15.04 21.46
CA TRP A 81 9.58 14.99 20.45
C TRP A 81 10.06 13.57 20.13
N LYS A 82 10.28 12.75 21.18
CA LYS A 82 10.78 11.38 20.98
C LYS A 82 9.82 10.54 20.14
N ALA A 83 8.53 10.56 20.45
CA ALA A 83 7.52 9.83 19.69
C ALA A 83 7.46 10.33 18.24
N GLY A 84 7.53 11.65 18.05
CA GLY A 84 7.53 12.26 16.72
C GLY A 84 8.72 11.83 15.85
N VAL A 85 9.93 11.89 16.39
CA VAL A 85 11.15 11.48 15.66
C VAL A 85 11.12 9.97 15.36
N LEU A 86 10.73 9.14 16.32
CA LEU A 86 10.59 7.70 16.11
C LEU A 86 9.56 7.38 15.03
N PHE A 87 8.43 8.05 15.04
CA PHE A 87 7.40 7.87 14.01
C PHE A 87 7.92 8.24 12.61
N SER A 88 8.57 9.40 12.47
CA SER A 88 9.16 9.81 11.20
C SER A 88 10.23 8.82 10.73
N PHE A 89 11.07 8.34 11.66
CA PHE A 89 12.07 7.31 11.37
C PHE A 89 11.41 6.03 10.85
N PHE A 90 10.43 5.49 11.56
CA PHE A 90 9.75 4.27 11.11
C PHE A 90 8.98 4.48 9.81
N SER A 91 8.35 5.64 9.60
CA SER A 91 7.65 5.94 8.34
C SER A 91 8.58 5.92 7.12
N LEU A 92 9.83 6.37 7.28
CA LEU A 92 10.81 6.43 6.19
C LEU A 92 11.64 5.15 6.04
N PHE A 93 11.89 4.44 7.14
CA PHE A 93 12.80 3.30 7.17
C PHE A 93 12.13 1.95 7.44
N THR A 94 10.80 1.86 7.46
CA THR A 94 10.14 0.55 7.47
C THR A 94 10.43 -0.16 6.15
N PRO A 95 11.02 -1.36 6.16
CA PRO A 95 11.59 -1.99 4.98
C PRO A 95 10.66 -1.97 3.77
N TYR A 96 9.45 -2.41 3.91
CA TYR A 96 8.51 -2.47 2.78
C TYR A 96 7.93 -1.11 2.37
N LEU A 97 7.79 -0.16 3.30
CA LEU A 97 7.23 1.17 2.98
C LEU A 97 8.10 1.94 1.99
N ALA A 98 9.41 1.81 2.12
CA ALA A 98 10.33 2.46 1.19
C ALA A 98 10.19 1.89 -0.24
N TYR A 99 9.89 0.61 -0.38
CA TYR A 99 9.60 -0.03 -1.67
C TYR A 99 8.29 0.51 -2.26
N ILE A 100 7.17 0.39 -1.55
CA ILE A 100 5.86 0.83 -2.05
C ILE A 100 5.72 2.36 -2.19
N SER A 101 6.64 3.13 -1.59
CA SER A 101 6.61 4.60 -1.69
C SER A 101 6.99 5.12 -3.07
N VAL A 102 7.70 4.32 -3.87
CA VAL A 102 8.11 4.68 -5.23
C VAL A 102 7.25 4.01 -6.31
N GLU A 103 6.46 3.00 -5.96
CA GLU A 103 5.48 2.40 -6.87
C GLU A 103 4.41 3.42 -7.26
N ILE A 104 4.03 3.48 -8.53
CA ILE A 104 2.92 4.31 -9.01
C ILE A 104 1.59 3.66 -8.62
N ARG A 105 1.36 3.57 -7.29
CA ARG A 105 0.18 2.97 -6.66
C ARG A 105 -0.28 3.80 -5.46
N MET A 106 -1.52 3.61 -5.05
CA MET A 106 -2.21 4.42 -4.02
C MET A 106 -1.71 4.20 -2.58
N TYR A 107 -0.83 3.24 -2.32
CA TYR A 107 -0.53 2.78 -0.95
C TYR A 107 0.00 3.86 -0.01
N SER A 108 0.93 4.69 -0.46
CA SER A 108 1.48 5.78 0.35
C SER A 108 0.42 6.78 0.81
N TRP A 109 -0.51 7.12 -0.07
CA TRP A 109 -1.60 8.05 0.23
C TRP A 109 -2.67 7.45 1.13
N VAL A 110 -3.02 6.16 0.97
CA VAL A 110 -3.99 5.52 1.86
C VAL A 110 -3.42 5.34 3.26
N ILE A 111 -2.13 5.01 3.41
CA ILE A 111 -1.46 4.95 4.73
C ILE A 111 -1.49 6.32 5.41
N PHE A 112 -1.16 7.38 4.68
CA PHE A 112 -1.23 8.74 5.19
C PHE A 112 -2.65 9.12 5.63
N SER A 113 -3.64 8.88 4.77
CA SER A 113 -5.05 9.23 5.03
C SER A 113 -5.63 8.47 6.23
N VAL A 114 -5.38 7.16 6.34
CA VAL A 114 -5.81 6.35 7.48
C VAL A 114 -5.14 6.82 8.78
N THR A 115 -3.84 7.15 8.73
CA THR A 115 -3.11 7.65 9.90
C THR A 115 -3.63 9.01 10.34
N LEU A 116 -3.90 9.89 9.40
CA LEU A 116 -4.46 11.21 9.66
C LEU A 116 -5.86 11.10 10.29
N CYS A 117 -6.71 10.23 9.74
CA CYS A 117 -8.04 9.93 10.28
C CYS A 117 -7.95 9.44 11.74
N ALA A 118 -7.09 8.47 12.01
CA ALA A 118 -6.88 7.93 13.36
C ALA A 118 -6.37 8.98 14.35
N LEU A 119 -5.42 9.82 13.96
CA LEU A 119 -4.88 10.91 14.79
C LEU A 119 -5.96 11.93 15.15
N TYR A 120 -6.79 12.34 14.19
CA TYR A 120 -7.82 13.34 14.46
C TYR A 120 -9.02 12.74 15.20
N ALA A 121 -9.39 11.50 14.96
CA ALA A 121 -10.36 10.79 15.79
C ALA A 121 -9.90 10.71 17.26
N TRP A 122 -8.61 10.41 17.48
CA TRP A 122 -7.99 10.44 18.79
C TRP A 122 -8.06 11.82 19.45
N ARG A 123 -7.69 12.88 18.74
CA ARG A 123 -7.77 14.27 19.25
C ARG A 123 -9.16 14.65 19.67
N ILE A 124 -10.18 14.31 18.84
CA ILE A 124 -11.59 14.53 19.13
C ILE A 124 -11.97 13.81 20.42
N ALA A 125 -11.63 12.51 20.54
CA ALA A 125 -11.94 11.71 21.71
C ALA A 125 -11.30 12.27 22.98
N CYS A 126 -10.03 12.68 22.94
CA CYS A 126 -9.35 13.29 24.08
C CYS A 126 -9.99 14.61 24.52
N THR A 127 -10.31 15.49 23.57
CA THR A 127 -10.96 16.77 23.88
C THR A 127 -12.34 16.58 24.49
N LEU A 128 -13.12 15.64 23.94
CA LEU A 128 -14.43 15.31 24.49
C LEU A 128 -14.33 14.69 25.89
N ARG A 129 -13.30 13.88 26.16
CA ARG A 129 -13.03 13.30 27.48
C ARG A 129 -12.72 14.38 28.52
N SER A 130 -11.86 15.33 28.20
CA SER A 130 -11.45 16.39 29.11
C SER A 130 -12.59 17.35 29.47
N LYS A 131 -13.51 17.58 28.52
CA LYS A 131 -14.69 18.42 28.75
C LYS A 131 -15.86 17.69 29.48
N ASN A 132 -15.78 16.37 29.63
CA ASN A 132 -16.78 15.54 30.32
C ASN A 132 -16.10 14.55 31.29
N PRO A 133 -15.37 15.04 32.31
CA PRO A 133 -14.70 14.16 33.27
C PRO A 133 -15.71 13.33 34.07
N ARG A 134 -15.41 12.06 34.34
CA ARG A 134 -16.16 11.21 35.26
C ARG A 134 -15.44 11.09 36.59
N GLU A 135 -16.19 10.83 37.67
CA GLU A 135 -15.60 10.41 38.95
C GLU A 135 -14.73 9.17 38.74
N GLY A 136 -13.45 9.26 39.08
CA GLY A 136 -12.44 8.21 38.82
C GLY A 136 -11.57 8.41 37.58
N ASP A 137 -11.89 9.32 36.67
CA ASP A 137 -10.88 9.85 35.74
C ASP A 137 -9.90 10.65 36.61
N GLY A 138 -8.72 10.09 36.91
CA GLY A 138 -7.72 10.75 37.74
C GLY A 138 -7.52 12.19 37.27
N SER A 139 -7.29 13.11 38.21
CA SER A 139 -7.03 14.52 37.91
C SER A 139 -5.93 14.57 36.83
N ILE A 140 -6.32 15.00 35.65
CA ILE A 140 -5.34 15.29 34.58
C ILE A 140 -4.55 16.47 35.14
N GLU A 141 -3.33 16.23 35.62
CA GLU A 141 -2.46 17.28 36.14
C GLU A 141 -2.37 18.40 35.09
N GLU A 142 -2.54 19.66 35.53
CA GLU A 142 -2.53 20.84 34.65
C GLU A 142 -1.33 20.91 33.72
N GLY A 143 -0.21 20.27 34.06
CA GLY A 143 1.00 20.15 33.24
C GLY A 143 0.91 19.17 32.06
N GLN A 144 -0.09 18.28 32.01
CA GLN A 144 -0.25 17.29 30.90
C GLN A 144 -1.18 17.78 29.78
N ASN A 145 -1.82 18.93 29.96
CA ASN A 145 -2.76 19.53 29.00
C ASN A 145 -2.12 20.57 28.07
N TRP A 146 -0.78 20.59 27.95
CA TRP A 146 -0.07 21.56 27.10
C TRP A 146 -0.57 21.58 25.64
N TRP A 147 -1.02 20.45 25.13
CA TRP A 147 -1.59 20.33 23.79
C TRP A 147 -3.02 20.90 23.67
N MET A 148 -3.75 20.97 24.78
CA MET A 148 -5.02 21.70 24.81
C MET A 148 -4.80 23.19 24.91
N SER A 149 -3.87 23.68 25.74
CA SER A 149 -3.60 25.11 25.90
C SER A 149 -2.99 25.71 24.63
N SER A 150 -2.01 25.05 24.02
CA SER A 150 -1.36 25.54 22.80
C SER A 150 -2.22 25.44 21.52
N ALA A 151 -3.26 24.60 21.52
CA ALA A 151 -4.20 24.50 20.40
C ALA A 151 -5.30 25.59 20.47
N TYR A 152 -5.46 26.23 21.62
CA TYR A 152 -6.53 27.17 21.93
C TYR A 152 -6.10 28.63 22.02
N ASP A 153 -4.79 28.92 22.00
CA ASP A 153 -4.33 30.30 22.08
C ASP A 153 -4.68 31.07 20.79
N GLY A 154 -5.83 31.76 20.85
CA GLY A 154 -6.00 33.05 20.21
C GLY A 154 -6.74 33.12 18.87
N ASP A 155 -7.02 32.03 18.18
CA ASP A 155 -7.81 32.09 16.95
C ASP A 155 -9.27 31.76 17.26
N GLY A 156 -10.20 32.67 17.03
CA GLY A 156 -11.66 32.50 17.16
C GLY A 156 -12.23 31.35 16.30
N CYS A 157 -11.60 30.18 16.37
CA CYS A 157 -12.00 28.98 15.67
C CYS A 157 -13.36 28.51 16.13
N ARG A 158 -14.30 28.37 15.20
CA ARG A 158 -15.59 27.74 15.46
C ARG A 158 -15.40 26.34 16.03
N GLU A 159 -16.13 26.04 17.09
CA GLU A 159 -16.17 24.73 17.73
C GLU A 159 -17.51 24.05 17.49
N TRP A 160 -17.48 22.74 17.25
CA TRP A 160 -18.66 21.89 17.29
C TRP A 160 -18.58 20.97 18.52
N CYS A 161 -19.51 21.16 19.44
CA CYS A 161 -19.55 20.44 20.71
C CYS A 161 -18.24 20.55 21.54
N GLY A 162 -17.59 21.72 21.46
CA GLY A 162 -16.36 21.97 22.21
C GLY A 162 -15.09 21.38 21.58
N VAL A 163 -15.17 20.95 20.34
CA VAL A 163 -14.03 20.47 19.52
C VAL A 163 -13.87 21.37 18.31
N PRO A 164 -12.66 21.80 17.95
CA PRO A 164 -12.42 22.61 16.76
C PRO A 164 -13.03 22.00 15.51
N CYS A 165 -13.84 22.75 14.75
CA CYS A 165 -14.50 22.26 13.53
C CYS A 165 -13.52 21.68 12.53
N ARG A 166 -12.31 22.26 12.42
CA ARG A 166 -11.25 21.76 11.53
C ARG A 166 -10.83 20.32 11.84
N TRP A 167 -10.91 19.85 13.11
CA TRP A 167 -10.56 18.49 13.46
C TRP A 167 -11.60 17.48 12.98
N TRP A 168 -12.87 17.83 13.10
CA TRP A 168 -13.95 17.05 12.52
C TRP A 168 -13.81 16.97 11.00
N LEU A 169 -13.54 18.09 10.33
CA LEU A 169 -13.37 18.15 8.89
C LEU A 169 -12.18 17.29 8.43
N VAL A 170 -11.02 17.41 9.06
CA VAL A 170 -9.84 16.60 8.71
C VAL A 170 -10.13 15.11 8.91
N MET A 171 -10.76 14.74 10.03
CA MET A 171 -11.13 13.35 10.31
C MET A 171 -12.09 12.80 9.24
N PHE A 172 -13.15 13.54 8.90
CA PHE A 172 -14.12 13.07 7.92
C PHE A 172 -13.56 13.05 6.49
N LEU A 173 -12.80 14.07 6.09
CA LEU A 173 -12.18 14.10 4.77
C LEU A 173 -11.12 13.01 4.60
N SER A 174 -10.29 12.78 5.60
CA SER A 174 -9.29 11.70 5.54
C SER A 174 -9.94 10.31 5.59
N SER A 175 -11.04 10.14 6.31
CA SER A 175 -11.85 8.93 6.28
C SER A 175 -12.42 8.65 4.88
N LEU A 176 -13.02 9.66 4.25
CA LEU A 176 -13.56 9.55 2.89
C LEU A 176 -12.45 9.31 1.85
N ALA A 177 -11.33 10.03 1.96
CA ALA A 177 -10.17 9.82 1.09
C ALA A 177 -9.63 8.39 1.21
N SER A 178 -9.53 7.85 2.43
CA SER A 178 -9.11 6.45 2.66
C SER A 178 -10.01 5.46 1.93
N ALA A 179 -11.33 5.72 1.93
CA ALA A 179 -12.31 4.87 1.26
C ALA A 179 -12.20 4.91 -0.27
N TYR A 180 -11.95 6.09 -0.84
CA TYR A 180 -11.77 6.28 -2.29
C TYR A 180 -10.37 5.95 -2.79
N LEU A 181 -9.40 5.67 -1.89
CA LEU A 181 -8.06 5.23 -2.25
C LEU A 181 -7.93 3.70 -2.30
N HIS A 182 -8.57 2.97 -1.37
CA HIS A 182 -8.43 1.52 -1.29
C HIS A 182 -9.53 0.86 -0.45
N TYR A 183 -9.99 -0.35 -0.81
CA TYR A 183 -11.04 -1.06 -0.05
C TYR A 183 -10.64 -1.40 1.40
N TYR A 184 -9.37 -1.73 1.64
CA TYR A 184 -8.87 -1.84 3.02
C TYR A 184 -8.86 -0.49 3.76
N GLY A 185 -8.80 0.62 3.03
CA GLY A 185 -9.01 1.96 3.56
C GLY A 185 -10.45 2.16 4.05
N VAL A 186 -11.45 1.57 3.36
CA VAL A 186 -12.85 1.55 3.84
C VAL A 186 -12.95 0.84 5.18
N LEU A 187 -12.34 -0.36 5.29
CA LEU A 187 -12.35 -1.12 6.55
C LEU A 187 -11.69 -0.34 7.69
N ALA A 188 -10.50 0.22 7.44
CA ALA A 188 -9.78 1.00 8.42
C ALA A 188 -10.57 2.24 8.88
N ALA A 189 -11.10 3.01 7.93
CA ALA A 189 -11.92 4.18 8.21
C ALA A 189 -13.20 3.81 8.98
N SER A 190 -13.85 2.69 8.63
CA SER A 190 -15.04 2.19 9.32
C SER A 190 -14.75 1.84 10.78
N PHE A 191 -13.65 1.15 11.07
CA PHE A 191 -13.25 0.84 12.44
C PHE A 191 -12.88 2.09 13.24
N ILE A 192 -12.18 3.06 12.64
CA ILE A 192 -11.85 4.33 13.29
C ILE A 192 -13.15 5.09 13.65
N ASN A 193 -14.09 5.19 12.72
CA ASN A 193 -15.39 5.81 12.96
C ASN A 193 -16.19 5.06 14.03
N LEU A 194 -16.19 3.72 14.00
CA LEU A 194 -16.86 2.88 15.00
C LEU A 194 -16.28 3.09 16.40
N TYR A 195 -14.95 3.12 16.55
CA TYR A 195 -14.31 3.35 17.84
C TYR A 195 -14.63 4.73 18.40
N LEU A 196 -14.61 5.77 17.54
CA LEU A 196 -15.00 7.12 17.92
C LEU A 196 -16.49 7.17 18.30
N LEU A 197 -17.37 6.51 17.55
CA LEU A 197 -18.81 6.43 17.86
C LEU A 197 -19.06 5.77 19.23
N ILE A 198 -18.43 4.62 19.49
CA ILE A 198 -18.53 3.92 20.79
C ILE A 198 -18.09 4.85 21.92
N PHE A 199 -16.97 5.55 21.73
CA PHE A 199 -16.47 6.53 22.68
C PHE A 199 -17.49 7.68 22.93
N ILE A 200 -18.05 8.27 21.87
CA ILE A 200 -19.02 9.35 21.93
C ILE A 200 -20.29 8.91 22.68
N ILE A 201 -20.83 7.73 22.35
CA ILE A 201 -22.00 7.17 23.04
C ILE A 201 -21.71 6.96 24.52
N ALA A 202 -20.51 6.44 24.84
CA ALA A 202 -20.13 6.14 26.21
C ALA A 202 -19.84 7.39 27.05
N ARG A 203 -19.25 8.45 26.47
CA ARG A 203 -18.64 9.56 27.22
C ARG A 203 -19.12 10.97 26.84
N ALA A 204 -19.62 11.19 25.63
CA ALA A 204 -19.82 12.54 25.10
C ALA A 204 -21.07 12.65 24.19
N LYS A 205 -22.22 12.19 24.67
CA LYS A 205 -23.47 12.09 23.88
C LYS A 205 -23.87 13.40 23.19
N LYS A 206 -23.46 14.57 23.69
CA LYS A 206 -23.71 15.87 23.06
C LYS A 206 -23.02 16.00 21.68
N ALA A 207 -21.93 15.28 21.45
CA ALA A 207 -21.23 15.28 20.18
C ALA A 207 -21.83 14.30 19.13
N LEU A 208 -22.83 13.50 19.53
CA LEU A 208 -23.41 12.48 18.67
C LEU A 208 -24.06 13.07 17.42
N SER A 209 -24.71 14.23 17.53
CA SER A 209 -25.34 14.92 16.39
C SER A 209 -24.31 15.34 15.32
N VAL A 210 -23.17 15.89 15.74
CA VAL A 210 -22.09 16.28 14.84
C VAL A 210 -21.48 15.06 14.16
N PHE A 211 -21.23 13.99 14.95
CA PHE A 211 -20.70 12.75 14.41
C PHE A 211 -21.65 12.11 13.39
N ILE A 212 -22.95 12.00 13.72
CA ILE A 212 -23.95 11.41 12.81
C ILE A 212 -24.09 12.25 11.54
N ALA A 213 -24.14 13.59 11.66
CA ALA A 213 -24.19 14.45 10.47
C ALA A 213 -22.99 14.23 9.54
N GLY A 214 -21.77 14.18 10.11
CA GLY A 214 -20.56 13.88 9.35
C GLY A 214 -20.56 12.49 8.75
N ALA A 215 -21.01 11.49 9.49
CA ALA A 215 -21.10 10.10 9.01
C ALA A 215 -22.13 9.97 7.85
N VAL A 216 -23.29 10.61 7.98
CA VAL A 216 -24.31 10.64 6.90
C VAL A 216 -23.76 11.30 5.64
N ILE A 217 -23.04 12.42 5.77
CA ILE A 217 -22.40 13.08 4.62
C ILE A 217 -21.37 12.16 3.98
N GLN A 218 -20.51 11.49 4.77
CA GLN A 218 -19.53 10.54 4.24
C GLN A 218 -20.20 9.37 3.47
N VAL A 219 -21.25 8.78 4.06
CA VAL A 219 -22.02 7.71 3.41
C VAL A 219 -22.68 8.21 2.13
N ALA A 220 -23.29 9.39 2.15
CA ALA A 220 -23.91 9.97 0.96
C ALA A 220 -22.89 10.23 -0.16
N LEU A 221 -21.72 10.76 0.18
CA LEU A 221 -20.65 10.99 -0.78
C LEU A 221 -20.00 9.70 -1.29
N TYR A 222 -20.00 8.63 -0.49
CA TYR A 222 -19.47 7.32 -0.89
C TYR A 222 -20.54 6.42 -1.54
N ALA A 223 -21.82 6.74 -1.43
CA ALA A 223 -22.94 5.91 -1.92
C ALA A 223 -22.83 5.54 -3.42
N PRO A 224 -22.40 6.42 -4.34
CA PRO A 224 -22.21 6.03 -5.74
C PRO A 224 -21.21 4.91 -5.89
N TRP A 225 -20.09 4.97 -5.13
CA TRP A 225 -19.07 3.93 -5.17
C TRP A 225 -19.46 2.65 -4.41
N LEU A 226 -20.34 2.75 -3.42
CA LEU A 226 -20.87 1.58 -2.71
C LEU A 226 -21.70 0.67 -3.64
N MET A 227 -22.40 1.24 -4.62
CA MET A 227 -23.10 0.48 -5.66
C MET A 227 -22.11 -0.30 -6.54
N VAL A 228 -21.01 0.35 -6.92
CA VAL A 228 -19.89 -0.26 -7.66
C VAL A 228 -19.27 -1.39 -6.83
N PHE A 229 -18.95 -1.15 -5.58
CA PHE A 229 -18.38 -2.15 -4.68
C PHE A 229 -19.23 -3.41 -4.57
N LYS A 230 -20.55 -3.27 -4.49
CA LYS A 230 -21.47 -4.42 -4.45
C LYS A 230 -21.38 -5.28 -5.71
N SER A 231 -21.25 -4.67 -6.88
CA SER A 231 -21.06 -5.36 -8.16
C SER A 231 -19.71 -6.10 -8.19
N GLN A 232 -18.64 -5.42 -7.80
CA GLN A 232 -17.27 -5.98 -7.81
C GLN A 232 -17.09 -7.12 -6.80
N ALA A 233 -17.71 -7.03 -5.62
CA ALA A 233 -17.67 -8.10 -4.62
C ALA A 233 -18.23 -9.43 -5.16
N GLY A 234 -19.23 -9.36 -6.02
CA GLY A 234 -19.78 -10.55 -6.69
C GLY A 234 -18.82 -11.19 -7.70
N VAL A 235 -17.98 -10.39 -8.36
CA VAL A 235 -16.97 -10.89 -9.32
C VAL A 235 -15.78 -11.51 -8.60
N VAL A 236 -15.34 -10.92 -7.48
CA VAL A 236 -14.20 -11.42 -6.68
C VAL A 236 -14.52 -12.72 -5.95
N SER A 237 -15.81 -12.95 -5.63
CA SER A 237 -16.23 -14.17 -4.95
C SER A 237 -15.90 -15.42 -5.77
N GLY A 238 -15.09 -16.32 -5.19
CA GLY A 238 -14.69 -17.59 -5.80
C GLY A 238 -13.63 -17.52 -6.91
N SER A 239 -13.12 -16.33 -7.27
CA SER A 239 -12.19 -16.17 -8.41
C SER A 239 -11.00 -15.24 -8.13
N TYR A 240 -10.67 -14.97 -6.87
CA TYR A 240 -9.53 -14.09 -6.56
C TYR A 240 -8.19 -14.73 -6.94
N TRP A 241 -7.33 -13.94 -7.58
CA TRP A 241 -6.08 -14.41 -8.18
C TRP A 241 -5.00 -14.86 -7.18
N ALA A 242 -5.04 -14.36 -5.93
CA ALA A 242 -4.02 -14.68 -4.93
C ALA A 242 -4.31 -16.03 -4.25
N ASN A 243 -3.48 -17.04 -4.55
CA ASN A 243 -3.56 -18.35 -3.93
C ASN A 243 -2.55 -18.46 -2.78
N VAL A 244 -2.88 -17.96 -1.60
CA VAL A 244 -2.01 -17.97 -0.41
C VAL A 244 -2.61 -18.88 0.66
N SER A 245 -1.80 -19.72 1.31
CA SER A 245 -2.28 -20.58 2.38
C SER A 245 -2.60 -19.79 3.65
N PHE A 246 -3.64 -20.18 4.37
CA PHE A 246 -4.06 -19.53 5.62
C PHE A 246 -2.94 -19.41 6.69
N PRO A 247 -2.12 -20.45 6.97
CA PRO A 247 -1.00 -20.30 7.90
C PRO A 247 0.02 -19.24 7.46
N ARG A 248 0.33 -19.17 6.17
CA ARG A 248 1.22 -18.16 5.61
C ARG A 248 0.68 -16.75 5.81
N THR A 249 -0.62 -16.54 5.60
CA THR A 249 -1.28 -15.25 5.81
C THR A 249 -1.15 -14.76 7.26
N ILE A 250 -1.25 -15.66 8.25
CA ILE A 250 -1.05 -15.29 9.67
C ILE A 250 0.40 -14.89 9.94
N VAL A 251 1.36 -15.62 9.38
CA VAL A 251 2.79 -15.29 9.52
C VAL A 251 3.09 -13.94 8.89
N GLU A 252 2.57 -13.68 7.69
CA GLU A 252 2.70 -12.39 7.01
C GLU A 252 2.14 -11.23 7.85
N TRP A 253 1.00 -11.43 8.48
CA TRP A 253 0.39 -10.43 9.36
C TRP A 253 1.21 -10.16 10.62
N LEU A 254 1.65 -11.22 11.32
CA LEU A 254 2.37 -11.09 12.59
C LEU A 254 3.75 -10.45 12.40
N PHE A 255 4.44 -10.79 11.33
CA PHE A 255 5.81 -10.37 11.06
C PHE A 255 5.93 -9.31 9.96
N TYR A 256 4.81 -8.77 9.51
CA TYR A 256 4.82 -7.58 8.66
C TYR A 256 5.55 -6.43 9.39
N PRO A 257 6.39 -5.67 8.81
CA PRO A 257 6.86 -5.55 7.44
C PRO A 257 8.14 -6.35 7.13
N VAL A 258 8.74 -7.05 8.10
CA VAL A 258 10.01 -7.79 7.89
C VAL A 258 9.80 -8.99 6.97
N TYR A 259 8.69 -9.70 7.14
CA TYR A 259 8.36 -10.86 6.32
C TYR A 259 8.12 -10.50 4.84
N THR A 260 7.52 -9.35 4.57
CA THR A 260 7.33 -8.87 3.19
C THR A 260 8.65 -8.65 2.47
N SER A 261 9.64 -8.11 3.19
CA SER A 261 11.00 -7.97 2.66
C SER A 261 11.64 -9.33 2.38
N TYR A 262 11.46 -10.30 3.28
CA TYR A 262 11.93 -11.67 3.08
C TYR A 262 11.34 -12.29 1.82
N VAL A 263 10.02 -12.24 1.63
CA VAL A 263 9.34 -12.77 0.45
C VAL A 263 9.85 -12.13 -0.84
N ILE A 264 10.15 -10.83 -0.81
CA ILE A 264 10.59 -10.10 -1.99
C ILE A 264 12.04 -10.43 -2.37
N PHE A 265 12.95 -10.55 -1.40
CA PHE A 265 14.39 -10.59 -1.67
C PHE A 265 15.06 -11.94 -1.42
N ALA A 266 14.46 -12.83 -0.62
CA ALA A 266 15.12 -14.07 -0.23
C ALA A 266 15.36 -15.01 -1.41
N ASP A 267 14.40 -15.14 -2.31
CA ASP A 267 14.51 -16.03 -3.47
C ASP A 267 15.57 -15.53 -4.46
N THR A 268 15.73 -14.22 -4.60
CA THR A 268 16.69 -13.60 -5.52
C THR A 268 18.12 -13.58 -4.96
N TYR A 269 18.27 -13.23 -3.65
CA TYR A 269 19.58 -12.98 -3.04
C TYR A 269 20.03 -14.10 -2.09
N GLY A 270 19.21 -15.11 -1.87
CA GLY A 270 19.55 -16.37 -1.21
C GLY A 270 20.08 -16.23 0.22
N PHE A 271 21.04 -17.11 0.55
CA PHE A 271 21.56 -17.27 1.91
C PHE A 271 22.16 -15.99 2.52
N GLY A 272 22.85 -15.18 1.72
CA GLY A 272 23.47 -13.93 2.22
C GLY A 272 22.45 -12.95 2.79
N TYR A 273 21.32 -12.78 2.11
CA TYR A 273 20.24 -11.92 2.57
C TYR A 273 19.57 -12.49 3.84
N VAL A 274 19.28 -13.78 3.86
CA VAL A 274 18.70 -14.47 5.03
C VAL A 274 19.62 -14.34 6.26
N LEU A 275 20.94 -14.44 6.07
CA LEU A 275 21.91 -14.25 7.15
C LEU A 275 21.83 -12.83 7.73
N ILE A 276 21.77 -11.80 6.89
CA ILE A 276 21.65 -10.41 7.35
C ILE A 276 20.34 -10.20 8.13
N LEU A 277 19.22 -10.71 7.61
CA LEU A 277 17.94 -10.66 8.33
C LEU A 277 18.03 -11.34 9.69
N THR A 278 18.68 -12.52 9.75
CA THR A 278 18.86 -13.27 10.99
C THR A 278 19.70 -12.47 12.00
N VAL A 279 20.81 -11.87 11.57
CA VAL A 279 21.64 -11.02 12.45
C VAL A 279 20.82 -9.83 12.98
N CYS A 280 20.07 -9.13 12.14
CA CYS A 280 19.22 -8.03 12.56
C CYS A 280 18.12 -8.50 13.54
N ALA A 281 17.50 -9.65 13.28
CA ALA A 281 16.50 -10.23 14.17
C ALA A 281 17.09 -10.62 15.54
N VAL A 282 18.30 -11.19 15.58
CA VAL A 282 19.01 -11.49 16.84
C VAL A 282 19.33 -10.22 17.61
N VAL A 283 19.83 -9.16 16.95
CA VAL A 283 20.10 -7.86 17.58
C VAL A 283 18.80 -7.25 18.15
N ALA A 284 17.71 -7.32 17.41
CA ALA A 284 16.40 -6.86 17.87
C ALA A 284 15.91 -7.66 19.09
N ALA A 285 15.99 -9.00 19.03
CA ALA A 285 15.56 -9.87 20.10
C ALA A 285 16.37 -9.65 21.39
N VAL A 286 17.70 -9.60 21.29
CA VAL A 286 18.61 -9.31 22.42
C VAL A 286 18.30 -7.95 23.03
N SER A 287 18.09 -6.92 22.18
CA SER A 287 17.74 -5.57 22.62
C SER A 287 16.40 -5.53 23.35
N ALA A 288 15.39 -6.24 22.85
CA ALA A 288 14.06 -6.36 23.47
C ALA A 288 14.13 -7.12 24.80
N LEU A 289 14.85 -8.25 24.85
CA LEU A 289 15.05 -9.04 26.08
C LEU A 289 15.80 -8.23 27.15
N TYR A 290 16.83 -7.46 26.76
CA TYR A 290 17.51 -6.56 27.68
C TYR A 290 16.57 -5.47 28.23
N GLY A 291 15.73 -4.88 27.36
CA GLY A 291 14.72 -3.92 27.77
C GLY A 291 13.70 -4.51 28.75
N LEU A 292 13.20 -5.71 28.46
CA LEU A 292 12.29 -6.46 29.32
C LEU A 292 12.94 -6.81 30.67
N ALA A 293 14.16 -7.33 30.66
CA ALA A 293 14.89 -7.65 31.88
C ALA A 293 15.08 -6.42 32.78
N ASN A 294 15.42 -5.27 32.20
CA ASN A 294 15.55 -4.01 32.95
C ASN A 294 14.20 -3.55 33.51
N TRP A 295 13.12 -3.71 32.76
CA TRP A 295 11.76 -3.39 33.20
C TRP A 295 11.35 -4.29 34.37
N LEU A 296 11.55 -5.60 34.27
CA LEU A 296 11.26 -6.57 35.34
C LEU A 296 12.07 -6.31 36.60
N ARG A 297 13.37 -5.95 36.47
CA ARG A 297 14.22 -5.60 37.64
C ARG A 297 13.66 -4.38 38.39
N ARG A 298 13.28 -3.32 37.66
CA ARG A 298 12.67 -2.12 38.26
C ARG A 298 11.33 -2.44 38.92
N PHE A 299 10.51 -3.23 38.24
CA PHE A 299 9.23 -3.70 38.76
C PHE A 299 9.39 -4.42 40.11
N LYS A 300 10.37 -5.33 40.19
CA LYS A 300 10.68 -6.08 41.42
C LYS A 300 11.22 -5.19 42.56
N GLN A 301 11.93 -4.11 42.21
CA GLN A 301 12.47 -3.16 43.20
C GLN A 301 11.41 -2.23 43.81
N GLN A 302 10.31 -2.00 43.10
CA GLN A 302 9.24 -1.09 43.54
C GLN A 302 8.28 -1.71 44.56
N ASN A 303 8.38 -3.02 44.81
CA ASN A 303 7.61 -3.79 45.81
C ASN A 303 6.08 -3.56 45.76
N THR A 304 5.54 -3.11 44.64
CA THR A 304 4.12 -2.86 44.42
C THR A 304 3.46 -4.15 43.94
N GLY A 305 2.33 -4.52 44.54
CA GLY A 305 1.56 -5.68 44.08
C GLY A 305 1.12 -5.55 42.64
N PHE A 306 1.01 -6.67 41.92
CA PHE A 306 0.64 -6.69 40.47
C PHE A 306 -0.63 -5.87 40.16
N LYS A 307 -1.62 -5.87 41.08
CA LYS A 307 -2.84 -5.07 40.96
C LYS A 307 -2.61 -3.57 41.10
N GLU A 308 -1.75 -3.13 42.02
CA GLU A 308 -1.38 -1.71 42.18
C GLU A 308 -0.51 -1.23 41.03
N SER A 309 0.33 -2.10 40.47
CA SER A 309 1.14 -1.78 39.29
C SER A 309 0.31 -1.65 38.02
N LEU A 310 -0.79 -2.42 37.88
CA LEU A 310 -1.75 -2.25 36.80
C LEU A 310 -2.53 -0.93 36.92
N ILE A 311 -2.92 -0.57 38.15
CA ILE A 311 -3.61 0.69 38.46
C ILE A 311 -2.65 1.88 38.29
N LEU A 312 -1.38 1.73 38.68
CA LEU A 312 -0.35 2.73 38.50
C LEU A 312 0.02 2.87 37.01
N ALA A 313 0.08 1.75 36.27
CA ALA A 313 0.21 1.74 34.82
C ALA A 313 -0.97 2.45 34.14
N ASP A 314 -2.19 2.21 34.58
CA ASP A 314 -3.38 2.90 34.08
C ASP A 314 -3.34 4.41 34.38
N ARG A 315 -2.84 4.82 35.56
CA ARG A 315 -2.68 6.24 35.93
C ARG A 315 -1.50 6.94 35.23
N VAL A 316 -0.36 6.26 35.06
CA VAL A 316 0.86 6.82 34.45
C VAL A 316 0.85 6.70 32.92
N LEU A 317 0.16 5.69 32.38
CA LEU A 317 0.11 5.40 30.95
C LEU A 317 -1.16 5.94 30.27
N ALA A 318 -2.14 6.44 31.05
CA ALA A 318 -3.49 6.73 30.56
C ALA A 318 -3.60 7.69 29.34
N PRO A 319 -2.81 8.77 29.18
CA PRO A 319 -2.91 9.61 27.99
C PRO A 319 -2.16 9.07 26.77
N SER A 320 -1.12 8.27 26.94
CA SER A 320 -0.26 7.80 25.85
C SER A 320 -0.48 6.34 25.45
N THR A 321 -1.03 5.51 26.35
CA THR A 321 -1.28 4.08 26.08
C THR A 321 -2.51 3.85 25.21
N LEU A 322 -3.55 4.64 25.36
CA LEU A 322 -4.78 4.42 24.61
C LEU A 322 -4.58 4.52 23.08
N PRO A 323 -3.83 5.51 22.53
CA PRO A 323 -3.50 5.55 21.10
C PRO A 323 -2.65 4.37 20.63
N ALA A 324 -1.72 3.91 21.50
CA ALA A 324 -0.92 2.73 21.19
C ALA A 324 -1.80 1.47 21.12
N ILE A 325 -2.73 1.30 22.06
CA ILE A 325 -3.70 0.21 22.01
C ILE A 325 -4.59 0.34 20.76
N TRP A 326 -5.08 1.53 20.45
CA TRP A 326 -5.93 1.75 19.29
C TRP A 326 -5.22 1.43 17.96
N GLY A 327 -3.95 1.80 17.81
CA GLY A 327 -3.16 1.46 16.62
C GLY A 327 -3.02 -0.05 16.41
N VAL A 328 -2.73 -0.79 17.49
CA VAL A 328 -2.63 -2.27 17.45
C VAL A 328 -4.00 -2.91 17.22
N VAL A 329 -5.03 -2.44 17.91
CA VAL A 329 -6.41 -2.96 17.75
C VAL A 329 -6.92 -2.71 16.34
N LEU A 330 -6.66 -1.53 15.77
CA LEU A 330 -7.05 -1.22 14.39
C LEU A 330 -6.40 -2.17 13.40
N TYR A 331 -5.08 -2.41 13.54
CA TYR A 331 -4.34 -3.33 12.69
C TYR A 331 -4.93 -4.76 12.77
N ALA A 332 -5.20 -5.24 14.00
CA ALA A 332 -5.81 -6.55 14.23
C ALA A 332 -7.26 -6.62 13.70
N SER A 333 -8.05 -5.56 13.88
CA SER A 333 -9.46 -5.53 13.46
C SER A 333 -9.61 -5.57 11.95
N VAL A 334 -8.79 -4.81 11.21
CA VAL A 334 -8.82 -4.82 9.74
C VAL A 334 -8.40 -6.19 9.20
N PHE A 335 -7.35 -6.80 9.77
CA PHE A 335 -6.93 -8.15 9.39
C PHE A 335 -8.04 -9.19 9.66
N THR A 336 -8.62 -9.16 10.87
CA THR A 336 -9.70 -10.08 11.25
C THR A 336 -10.92 -9.92 10.35
N ALA A 337 -11.32 -8.68 10.05
CA ALA A 337 -12.44 -8.42 9.14
C ALA A 337 -12.16 -8.94 7.72
N ALA A 338 -10.95 -8.78 7.22
CA ALA A 338 -10.54 -9.29 5.92
C ALA A 338 -10.52 -10.83 5.90
N LEU A 339 -10.10 -11.50 6.99
CA LEU A 339 -10.20 -12.95 7.11
C LEU A 339 -11.66 -13.44 7.13
N VAL A 340 -12.52 -12.77 7.90
CA VAL A 340 -13.95 -13.11 7.93
C VAL A 340 -14.57 -12.91 6.55
N ALA A 341 -14.26 -11.81 5.87
CA ALA A 341 -14.72 -11.58 4.51
C ALA A 341 -14.21 -12.67 3.55
N SER A 342 -12.96 -13.11 3.69
CA SER A 342 -12.39 -14.20 2.89
C SER A 342 -13.17 -15.50 3.07
N ILE A 343 -13.58 -15.83 4.29
CA ILE A 343 -14.39 -17.02 4.58
C ILE A 343 -15.81 -16.88 3.97
N VAL A 344 -16.42 -15.71 4.11
CA VAL A 344 -17.78 -15.45 3.60
C VAL A 344 -17.82 -15.46 2.07
N MET A 345 -16.76 -14.96 1.42
CA MET A 345 -16.67 -14.89 -0.04
C MET A 345 -16.10 -16.17 -0.67
N ASP A 346 -15.75 -17.16 0.13
CA ASP A 346 -15.02 -18.36 -0.32
C ASP A 346 -13.82 -18.04 -1.21
N SER A 347 -13.09 -16.99 -0.83
CA SER A 347 -11.99 -16.43 -1.61
C SER A 347 -11.00 -15.68 -0.70
N LEU A 348 -9.74 -16.14 -0.62
CA LEU A 348 -8.76 -15.53 0.26
C LEU A 348 -8.31 -14.16 -0.25
N ILE A 349 -9.03 -13.10 0.13
CA ILE A 349 -8.75 -11.72 -0.27
C ILE A 349 -7.65 -11.04 0.55
N VAL A 350 -7.11 -11.71 1.58
CA VAL A 350 -6.00 -11.19 2.37
C VAL A 350 -4.70 -11.42 1.62
N TYR A 351 -4.06 -10.32 1.24
CA TYR A 351 -2.76 -10.32 0.60
C TYR A 351 -1.81 -9.39 1.37
N TYR A 352 -0.55 -9.77 1.53
CA TYR A 352 0.40 -9.05 2.39
C TYR A 352 0.50 -7.54 2.05
N ARG A 353 0.42 -7.18 0.78
CA ARG A 353 0.48 -5.79 0.31
C ARG A 353 -0.62 -4.90 0.92
N TYR A 354 -1.82 -5.43 1.10
CA TYR A 354 -2.96 -4.66 1.61
C TYR A 354 -2.89 -4.39 3.12
N LEU A 355 -2.08 -5.14 3.85
CA LEU A 355 -1.87 -4.93 5.29
C LEU A 355 -1.15 -3.59 5.58
N CYS A 356 -0.46 -3.02 4.58
CA CYS A 356 0.20 -1.72 4.72
C CYS A 356 -0.75 -0.58 5.10
N VAL A 357 -2.03 -0.67 4.74
CA VAL A 357 -3.02 0.41 4.91
C VAL A 357 -3.12 0.87 6.37
N THR A 358 -2.99 -0.03 7.34
CA THR A 358 -3.04 0.28 8.77
C THR A 358 -1.67 0.33 9.45
N ILE A 359 -0.59 0.29 8.67
CA ILE A 359 0.77 0.30 9.24
C ILE A 359 1.08 1.64 9.95
N GLY A 360 0.60 2.78 9.44
CA GLY A 360 0.87 4.08 10.05
C GLY A 360 0.37 4.20 11.49
N PRO A 361 -0.90 3.88 11.81
CA PRO A 361 -1.38 3.77 13.20
C PRO A 361 -0.60 2.77 14.05
N LEU A 362 -0.14 1.64 13.48
CA LEU A 362 0.71 0.68 14.17
C LEU A 362 2.09 1.27 14.48
N LEU A 363 2.73 1.95 13.52
CA LEU A 363 4.00 2.65 13.73
C LEU A 363 3.88 3.77 14.77
N LEU A 364 2.74 4.46 14.83
CA LEU A 364 2.45 5.43 15.88
C LEU A 364 2.42 4.74 17.25
N ALA A 365 1.72 3.61 17.36
CA ALA A 365 1.68 2.84 18.60
C ALA A 365 3.07 2.41 19.06
N VAL A 366 3.89 1.86 18.16
CA VAL A 366 5.28 1.48 18.44
C VAL A 366 6.12 2.69 18.85
N SER A 367 5.98 3.81 18.17
CA SER A 367 6.74 5.05 18.45
C SER A 367 6.40 5.64 19.81
N ILE A 368 5.12 5.67 20.18
CA ILE A 368 4.67 6.10 21.51
C ILE A 368 5.25 5.18 22.56
N TRP A 369 5.10 3.87 22.38
CA TRP A 369 5.62 2.88 23.34
C TRP A 369 7.14 2.99 23.51
N LEU A 370 7.92 3.02 22.42
CA LEU A 370 9.38 3.16 22.49
C LEU A 370 9.83 4.50 23.09
N SER A 371 9.06 5.57 22.93
CA SER A 371 9.38 6.88 23.51
C SER A 371 9.42 6.86 25.06
N HIS A 372 8.69 5.92 25.68
CA HIS A 372 8.62 5.70 27.12
C HIS A 372 9.65 4.66 27.63
N VAL A 373 10.34 3.96 26.73
CA VAL A 373 11.37 2.99 27.12
C VAL A 373 12.62 3.73 27.60
N ASN A 374 12.95 3.55 28.89
CA ASN A 374 14.11 4.22 29.51
C ASN A 374 15.47 3.61 29.12
N SER A 375 15.48 2.40 28.58
CA SER A 375 16.71 1.72 28.18
C SER A 375 17.20 2.23 26.83
N LYS A 376 18.21 3.13 26.86
CA LYS A 376 18.84 3.63 25.63
C LYS A 376 19.47 2.51 24.79
N VAL A 377 19.97 1.46 25.43
CA VAL A 377 20.56 0.29 24.73
C VAL A 377 19.48 -0.47 23.97
N CYS A 378 18.33 -0.73 24.61
CA CYS A 378 17.19 -1.37 23.96
C CYS A 378 16.72 -0.60 22.73
N VAL A 379 16.43 0.71 22.89
CA VAL A 379 15.94 1.55 21.79
C VAL A 379 16.95 1.64 20.66
N ARG A 380 18.25 1.89 20.97
CA ARG A 380 19.30 1.98 19.95
C ARG A 380 19.50 0.66 19.22
N GLY A 381 19.48 -0.47 19.93
CA GLY A 381 19.61 -1.80 19.31
C GLY A 381 18.46 -2.11 18.35
N LEU A 382 17.22 -1.83 18.76
CA LEU A 382 16.05 -2.00 17.89
C LEU A 382 16.12 -1.10 16.64
N LEU A 383 16.49 0.17 16.81
CA LEU A 383 16.64 1.10 15.69
C LEU A 383 17.77 0.70 14.74
N ALA A 384 18.90 0.21 15.29
CA ALA A 384 20.02 -0.25 14.48
C ALA A 384 19.65 -1.49 13.65
N ALA A 385 18.96 -2.47 14.27
CA ALA A 385 18.49 -3.66 13.57
C ALA A 385 17.52 -3.30 12.44
N PHE A 386 16.56 -2.43 12.73
CA PHE A 386 15.57 -1.98 11.77
C PHE A 386 16.21 -1.20 10.60
N LEU A 387 17.13 -0.29 10.91
CA LEU A 387 17.88 0.47 9.92
C LEU A 387 18.76 -0.44 9.06
N GLY A 388 19.38 -1.47 9.65
CA GLY A 388 20.20 -2.45 8.93
C GLY A 388 19.38 -3.18 7.85
N VAL A 389 18.22 -3.72 8.20
CA VAL A 389 17.31 -4.36 7.24
C VAL A 389 16.87 -3.36 6.17
N SER A 390 16.51 -2.14 6.58
CA SER A 390 16.04 -1.11 5.66
C SER A 390 17.10 -0.71 4.64
N ILE A 391 18.34 -0.47 5.08
CA ILE A 391 19.44 -0.12 4.17
C ILE A 391 19.69 -1.23 3.16
N VAL A 392 19.76 -2.49 3.61
CA VAL A 392 19.98 -3.63 2.71
C VAL A 392 18.87 -3.69 1.67
N ASN A 393 17.60 -3.61 2.09
CA ASN A 393 16.47 -3.62 1.17
C ASN A 393 16.51 -2.48 0.16
N GLN A 394 16.91 -1.27 0.59
CA GLN A 394 17.06 -0.12 -0.31
C GLN A 394 18.18 -0.33 -1.33
N VAL A 395 19.31 -0.87 -0.90
CA VAL A 395 20.44 -1.19 -1.81
C VAL A 395 20.00 -2.21 -2.87
N LEU A 396 19.35 -3.29 -2.43
CA LEU A 396 18.87 -4.33 -3.34
C LEU A 396 17.81 -3.80 -4.30
N PHE A 397 16.86 -3.03 -3.79
CA PHE A 397 15.84 -2.38 -4.63
C PHE A 397 16.45 -1.45 -5.68
N VAL A 398 17.42 -0.61 -5.29
CA VAL A 398 18.11 0.27 -6.25
C VAL A 398 18.89 -0.55 -7.27
N GLN A 399 19.55 -1.63 -6.85
CA GLN A 399 20.26 -2.53 -7.76
C GLN A 399 19.32 -3.16 -8.79
N ASP A 400 18.14 -3.65 -8.36
CA ASP A 400 17.13 -4.21 -9.26
C ASP A 400 16.56 -3.14 -10.21
N ALA A 401 16.18 -1.97 -9.67
CA ALA A 401 15.54 -0.91 -10.43
C ALA A 401 16.45 -0.25 -11.49
N TYR A 402 17.77 -0.21 -11.24
CA TYR A 402 18.74 0.38 -12.16
C TYR A 402 19.60 -0.67 -12.89
N SER A 403 19.19 -1.92 -12.88
CA SER A 403 19.87 -2.96 -13.66
C SER A 403 19.62 -2.77 -15.15
N GLY A 404 20.67 -2.71 -15.96
CA GLY A 404 20.55 -2.67 -17.42
C GLY A 404 19.81 -3.88 -18.01
N LYS A 405 19.71 -4.97 -17.26
CA LYS A 405 18.93 -6.16 -17.65
C LYS A 405 17.43 -5.88 -17.80
N ASN A 406 16.90 -4.82 -17.18
CA ASN A 406 15.49 -4.47 -17.35
C ASN A 406 15.19 -3.99 -18.78
N GLU A 407 16.16 -3.36 -19.43
CA GLU A 407 16.03 -2.78 -20.76
C GLU A 407 16.34 -3.79 -21.88
N GLU A 408 17.20 -4.81 -21.59
CA GLU A 408 17.64 -5.81 -22.59
C GLU A 408 16.49 -6.45 -23.43
N PRO A 409 15.36 -6.91 -22.84
CA PRO A 409 14.28 -7.50 -23.64
C PRO A 409 13.58 -6.53 -24.55
N LEU A 410 13.48 -5.27 -24.13
CA LEU A 410 12.81 -4.21 -24.90
C LEU A 410 13.70 -3.70 -26.03
N ASP A 411 15.00 -3.54 -25.77
CA ASP A 411 16.00 -3.23 -26.81
C ASP A 411 15.99 -4.33 -27.86
N TYR A 412 15.98 -5.60 -27.44
CA TYR A 412 15.92 -6.74 -28.35
C TYR A 412 14.62 -6.77 -29.15
N LEU A 413 13.48 -6.46 -28.53
CA LEU A 413 12.19 -6.34 -29.21
C LEU A 413 12.22 -5.24 -30.26
N GLU A 414 12.73 -4.05 -29.94
CA GLU A 414 12.84 -2.95 -30.89
C GLU A 414 13.76 -3.28 -32.06
N GLU A 415 14.91 -3.88 -31.82
CA GLU A 415 15.85 -4.30 -32.85
C GLU A 415 15.22 -5.36 -33.76
N THR A 416 14.56 -6.36 -33.18
CA THR A 416 13.86 -7.42 -33.92
C THR A 416 12.71 -6.85 -34.77
N ALA A 417 11.92 -5.92 -34.22
CA ALA A 417 10.84 -5.28 -34.93
C ALA A 417 11.35 -4.42 -36.10
N LYS A 418 12.46 -3.69 -35.93
CA LYS A 418 13.11 -2.91 -37.01
C LYS A 418 13.63 -3.81 -38.12
N SER A 419 14.29 -4.92 -37.76
CA SER A 419 14.88 -5.87 -38.72
C SER A 419 13.84 -6.58 -39.57
N ASN A 420 12.64 -6.79 -39.05
CA ASN A 420 11.54 -7.49 -39.73
C ASN A 420 10.50 -6.54 -40.34
N SER A 421 10.85 -5.30 -40.64
CA SER A 421 9.95 -4.32 -41.28
C SER A 421 8.68 -4.02 -40.46
N ARG A 422 8.78 -3.99 -39.14
CA ARG A 422 7.69 -3.78 -38.17
C ARG A 422 6.61 -4.87 -38.26
N PRO A 423 6.94 -6.08 -37.87
CA PRO A 423 6.01 -7.21 -37.88
C PRO A 423 4.85 -7.00 -36.91
N LEU A 424 3.83 -7.84 -37.04
CA LEU A 424 2.78 -7.96 -36.03
C LEU A 424 3.40 -8.40 -34.69
N VAL A 425 3.06 -7.73 -33.58
CA VAL A 425 3.49 -8.07 -32.21
C VAL A 425 2.28 -8.49 -31.40
N LEU A 426 2.32 -9.69 -30.87
CA LEU A 426 1.20 -10.36 -30.19
C LEU A 426 1.54 -10.66 -28.73
N SER A 427 0.55 -10.54 -27.84
CA SER A 427 0.63 -11.02 -26.47
C SER A 427 -0.75 -11.34 -25.92
N SER A 428 -0.87 -12.29 -24.98
CA SER A 428 -2.04 -12.46 -24.11
C SER A 428 -1.73 -12.15 -22.65
N ASP A 429 -0.49 -11.85 -22.34
CA ASP A 429 -0.03 -11.51 -21.01
C ASP A 429 -0.08 -9.98 -20.80
N ILE A 430 -1.04 -9.56 -19.96
CA ILE A 430 -1.27 -8.14 -19.68
C ILE A 430 -0.07 -7.44 -19.00
N GLY A 431 0.77 -8.20 -18.28
CA GLY A 431 1.97 -7.67 -17.66
C GLY A 431 3.00 -7.22 -18.69
N VAL A 432 3.34 -8.12 -19.61
CA VAL A 432 4.27 -7.83 -20.71
C VAL A 432 3.74 -6.71 -21.58
N GLU A 433 2.47 -6.79 -21.94
CA GLU A 433 1.85 -5.85 -22.84
C GLU A 433 1.81 -4.43 -22.27
N GLY A 434 1.40 -4.29 -21.01
CA GLY A 434 1.33 -2.98 -20.36
C GLY A 434 2.71 -2.35 -20.18
N VAL A 435 3.71 -3.14 -19.80
CA VAL A 435 5.10 -2.69 -19.71
C VAL A 435 5.62 -2.23 -21.07
N THR A 436 5.43 -3.04 -22.11
CA THR A 436 5.86 -2.70 -23.47
C THR A 436 5.13 -1.46 -23.99
N ALA A 437 3.85 -1.28 -23.71
CA ALA A 437 3.10 -0.11 -24.11
C ALA A 437 3.61 1.19 -23.47
N VAL A 438 4.13 1.13 -22.24
CA VAL A 438 4.69 2.30 -21.53
C VAL A 438 6.14 2.56 -21.92
N GLU A 439 6.96 1.52 -22.04
CA GLU A 439 8.40 1.64 -22.24
C GLU A 439 8.80 1.66 -23.74
N CYS A 440 7.96 1.09 -24.64
CA CYS A 440 8.20 1.02 -26.10
C CYS A 440 7.04 1.63 -26.89
N GLU A 441 6.78 2.92 -26.75
CA GLU A 441 5.65 3.63 -27.39
C GLU A 441 5.55 3.46 -28.91
N ASN A 442 6.66 3.14 -29.57
CA ASN A 442 6.72 2.97 -31.02
C ASN A 442 6.34 1.56 -31.51
N ILE A 443 6.16 0.61 -30.61
CA ILE A 443 5.81 -0.78 -30.94
C ILE A 443 4.29 -0.91 -30.96
N LYS A 444 3.73 -1.19 -32.16
CA LYS A 444 2.32 -1.52 -32.30
C LYS A 444 2.08 -2.95 -31.83
N GLN A 445 1.24 -3.13 -30.85
CA GLN A 445 0.92 -4.42 -30.25
C GLN A 445 -0.53 -4.81 -30.54
N THR A 446 -0.77 -6.11 -30.68
CA THR A 446 -2.10 -6.70 -30.68
C THR A 446 -2.26 -7.63 -29.50
N PHE A 447 -3.18 -7.29 -28.63
CA PHE A 447 -3.46 -8.01 -27.41
C PHE A 447 -4.57 -9.02 -27.57
N LEU A 448 -4.33 -10.22 -27.10
CA LEU A 448 -5.34 -11.26 -27.05
C LEU A 448 -6.17 -11.15 -25.78
N ALA A 449 -7.32 -10.50 -25.88
CA ALA A 449 -8.25 -10.34 -24.76
C ALA A 449 -9.16 -11.56 -24.63
N TRP A 450 -8.81 -12.50 -23.75
CA TRP A 450 -9.66 -13.67 -23.45
C TRP A 450 -11.01 -13.27 -22.87
N GLN A 451 -11.03 -12.21 -22.08
CA GLN A 451 -12.23 -11.60 -21.53
C GLN A 451 -12.16 -10.09 -21.78
N PRO A 452 -13.17 -9.49 -22.41
CA PRO A 452 -13.26 -8.04 -22.51
C PRO A 452 -13.41 -7.47 -21.10
N GLY A 453 -12.34 -6.94 -20.57
CA GLY A 453 -12.26 -6.31 -19.26
C GLY A 453 -11.92 -4.82 -19.38
N ASN A 454 -12.20 -4.07 -18.35
CA ASN A 454 -11.96 -2.64 -18.34
C ASN A 454 -10.47 -2.27 -18.45
N TRP A 455 -9.57 -3.15 -17.97
CA TRP A 455 -8.14 -2.95 -18.11
C TRP A 455 -7.69 -3.02 -19.60
N ALA A 456 -8.27 -3.92 -20.41
CA ALA A 456 -8.02 -3.94 -21.86
C ALA A 456 -8.49 -2.63 -22.53
N HIS A 457 -9.63 -2.09 -22.09
CA HIS A 457 -10.10 -0.79 -22.55
C HIS A 457 -9.16 0.35 -22.14
N ALA A 458 -8.62 0.34 -20.91
CA ALA A 458 -7.66 1.32 -20.44
C ALA A 458 -6.42 1.39 -21.34
N TYR A 459 -5.83 0.24 -21.68
CA TYR A 459 -4.67 0.19 -22.57
C TYR A 459 -5.02 0.66 -23.99
N GLN A 460 -6.11 0.15 -24.57
CA GLN A 460 -6.53 0.52 -25.92
C GLN A 460 -6.85 2.00 -26.09
N SER A 461 -7.44 2.63 -25.08
CA SER A 461 -7.86 4.03 -25.16
C SER A 461 -6.68 5.00 -25.20
N TYR A 462 -5.53 4.61 -24.62
CA TYR A 462 -4.44 5.56 -24.40
C TYR A 462 -3.10 5.18 -24.98
N PHE A 463 -2.91 3.93 -25.30
CA PHE A 463 -1.78 3.50 -26.08
C PHE A 463 -2.25 3.18 -27.50
N PRO A 464 -2.23 4.16 -28.43
CA PRO A 464 -2.73 3.98 -29.80
C PRO A 464 -1.97 2.91 -30.59
N THR A 465 -0.86 2.43 -30.04
CA THR A 465 -0.09 1.30 -30.55
C THR A 465 -0.69 -0.05 -30.18
N LEU A 466 -1.73 -0.08 -29.31
CA LEU A 466 -2.34 -1.28 -28.79
C LEU A 466 -3.72 -1.50 -29.43
N THR A 467 -3.94 -2.71 -29.96
CA THR A 467 -5.26 -3.18 -30.43
C THR A 467 -5.62 -4.47 -29.71
N SER A 468 -6.87 -4.90 -29.71
CA SER A 468 -7.24 -6.20 -29.12
C SER A 468 -7.99 -7.09 -30.08
N VAL A 469 -7.79 -8.39 -29.93
CA VAL A 469 -8.47 -9.46 -30.64
C VAL A 469 -8.95 -10.55 -29.68
N LYS A 470 -9.86 -11.40 -30.12
CA LYS A 470 -10.48 -12.41 -29.26
C LYS A 470 -9.81 -13.79 -29.35
N SER A 471 -8.99 -14.03 -30.35
CA SER A 471 -8.31 -15.33 -30.55
C SER A 471 -7.07 -15.17 -31.39
N TRP A 472 -6.14 -16.13 -31.31
CA TRP A 472 -4.98 -16.22 -32.20
C TRP A 472 -5.39 -16.33 -33.68
N ASP A 473 -6.49 -17.03 -33.98
CA ASP A 473 -7.00 -17.11 -35.34
C ASP A 473 -7.41 -15.73 -35.86
N ALA A 474 -8.10 -14.93 -35.05
CA ALA A 474 -8.46 -13.57 -35.44
C ALA A 474 -7.25 -12.64 -35.60
N ALA A 475 -6.20 -12.85 -34.78
CA ALA A 475 -4.96 -12.08 -34.89
C ALA A 475 -4.17 -12.43 -36.15
N LEU A 476 -4.21 -13.68 -36.56
CA LEU A 476 -3.43 -14.22 -37.69
C LEU A 476 -4.26 -14.45 -38.94
N ASP A 477 -5.55 -14.05 -38.97
CA ASP A 477 -6.41 -14.18 -40.15
C ASP A 477 -5.85 -13.34 -41.32
N GLY A 478 -5.63 -14.00 -42.44
CA GLY A 478 -5.03 -13.40 -43.62
C GLY A 478 -3.56 -12.93 -43.48
N TYR A 479 -2.94 -13.13 -42.30
CA TYR A 479 -1.53 -12.78 -42.08
C TYR A 479 -0.59 -13.86 -42.63
N GLN A 480 0.50 -13.43 -43.27
CA GLN A 480 1.58 -14.29 -43.72
C GLN A 480 2.94 -13.62 -43.44
N GLY A 481 3.92 -14.41 -43.06
CA GLY A 481 5.25 -13.94 -42.78
C GLY A 481 5.59 -13.85 -41.31
N THR A 482 6.59 -13.04 -41.00
CA THR A 482 7.19 -12.95 -39.65
C THR A 482 6.31 -12.14 -38.68
N PHE A 483 6.10 -12.65 -37.49
CA PHE A 483 5.47 -11.94 -36.38
C PHE A 483 6.24 -12.21 -35.07
N ILE A 484 6.00 -11.40 -34.06
CA ILE A 484 6.64 -11.50 -32.73
C ILE A 484 5.59 -11.84 -31.69
N VAL A 485 5.94 -12.73 -30.76
CA VAL A 485 5.11 -13.08 -29.61
C VAL A 485 5.86 -12.70 -28.33
N LEU A 486 5.17 -11.97 -27.46
CA LEU A 486 5.67 -11.58 -26.15
C LEU A 486 5.00 -12.43 -25.07
N GLY A 487 5.79 -12.85 -24.08
CA GLY A 487 5.25 -13.57 -22.95
C GLY A 487 6.10 -13.40 -21.69
N GLN A 488 5.49 -13.68 -20.54
CA GLN A 488 6.14 -13.55 -19.25
C GLN A 488 5.95 -14.82 -18.40
N THR A 489 6.97 -15.18 -17.61
CA THR A 489 6.89 -16.30 -16.67
C THR A 489 7.56 -15.93 -15.35
N GLN A 490 7.08 -16.53 -14.24
CA GLN A 490 7.68 -16.31 -12.92
C GLN A 490 9.00 -17.09 -12.74
N THR A 491 9.17 -18.18 -13.47
CA THR A 491 10.39 -19.01 -13.50
C THR A 491 10.88 -19.10 -14.92
N GLU A 492 12.19 -19.33 -15.11
CA GLU A 492 12.74 -19.53 -16.44
C GLU A 492 12.00 -20.65 -17.19
N GLY A 493 11.46 -20.33 -18.35
CA GLY A 493 10.67 -21.26 -19.15
C GLY A 493 10.00 -20.62 -20.35
N VAL A 494 9.38 -21.43 -21.18
CA VAL A 494 8.64 -20.98 -22.36
C VAL A 494 7.25 -20.52 -21.96
N PRO A 495 6.82 -19.27 -22.27
CA PRO A 495 5.47 -18.80 -22.04
C PRO A 495 4.40 -19.66 -22.71
N VAL A 496 3.18 -19.63 -22.12
CA VAL A 496 2.03 -20.40 -22.65
C VAL A 496 1.71 -19.97 -24.09
N ASP A 497 1.69 -18.66 -24.36
CA ASP A 497 1.39 -18.10 -25.68
C ASP A 497 2.33 -18.63 -26.77
N VAL A 498 3.61 -18.72 -26.46
CA VAL A 498 4.62 -19.26 -27.39
C VAL A 498 4.36 -20.73 -27.67
N ARG A 499 4.08 -21.53 -26.64
CA ARG A 499 3.77 -22.97 -26.80
C ARG A 499 2.47 -23.21 -27.57
N ASP A 500 1.44 -22.42 -27.31
CA ASP A 500 0.15 -22.54 -27.98
C ASP A 500 0.30 -22.28 -29.49
N LEU A 501 1.07 -21.24 -29.84
CA LEU A 501 1.31 -20.90 -31.23
C LEU A 501 2.28 -21.86 -31.93
N GLU A 502 3.32 -22.34 -31.24
CA GLU A 502 4.24 -23.36 -31.74
C GLU A 502 3.54 -24.71 -32.03
N SER A 503 2.43 -24.98 -31.34
CA SER A 503 1.62 -26.21 -31.57
C SER A 503 0.81 -26.20 -32.86
N ARG A 504 0.78 -25.09 -33.59
CA ARG A 504 0.04 -24.92 -34.85
C ARG A 504 0.87 -25.45 -36.03
N ASP A 505 0.23 -26.14 -36.93
CA ASP A 505 0.86 -26.68 -38.14
C ASP A 505 1.32 -25.59 -39.13
N ASP A 506 0.73 -24.38 -39.04
CA ASP A 506 1.00 -23.25 -39.93
C ASP A 506 2.02 -22.24 -39.35
N VAL A 507 2.58 -22.48 -38.18
CA VAL A 507 3.49 -21.56 -37.48
C VAL A 507 4.81 -22.26 -37.13
N GLU A 508 5.92 -21.56 -37.34
CA GLU A 508 7.27 -22.01 -37.02
C GLU A 508 7.99 -20.97 -36.16
N VAL A 509 8.60 -21.41 -35.05
CA VAL A 509 9.47 -20.53 -34.21
C VAL A 509 10.84 -20.43 -34.87
N THR A 510 11.23 -19.23 -35.28
CA THR A 510 12.53 -19.00 -35.95
C THR A 510 13.59 -18.50 -35.01
N ASP A 511 13.23 -17.75 -33.97
CA ASP A 511 14.13 -17.32 -32.90
C ASP A 511 13.34 -17.10 -31.61
N MET A 512 13.97 -17.31 -30.47
CA MET A 512 13.37 -17.07 -29.15
C MET A 512 14.48 -16.71 -28.15
N LYS A 513 14.29 -15.58 -27.48
CA LYS A 513 15.15 -15.16 -26.37
C LYS A 513 14.34 -14.84 -25.13
N THR A 514 14.87 -15.26 -23.99
CA THR A 514 14.26 -15.05 -22.68
C THR A 514 15.24 -14.28 -21.81
N PHE A 515 14.76 -13.23 -21.16
CA PHE A 515 15.53 -12.28 -20.37
C PHE A 515 14.94 -12.20 -18.96
N TYR A 516 15.80 -12.18 -17.94
CA TYR A 516 15.35 -11.92 -16.58
C TYR A 516 15.31 -10.40 -16.33
N ARG A 517 14.14 -9.87 -15.94
CA ARG A 517 13.97 -8.47 -15.54
C ARG A 517 13.99 -8.35 -14.01
N PRO A 518 15.10 -7.87 -13.41
CA PRO A 518 15.26 -7.79 -11.96
C PRO A 518 14.20 -6.93 -11.26
N TYR A 519 13.76 -5.84 -11.88
CA TYR A 519 12.76 -4.94 -11.30
C TYR A 519 11.40 -5.62 -11.09
N GLU A 520 10.95 -6.39 -12.08
CA GLU A 520 9.70 -7.16 -12.02
C GLU A 520 9.87 -8.54 -11.39
N ARG A 521 11.11 -9.05 -11.37
CA ARG A 521 11.45 -10.45 -10.94
C ARG A 521 10.76 -11.50 -11.77
N THR A 522 10.69 -11.26 -13.05
CA THR A 522 10.04 -12.13 -14.03
C THR A 522 10.96 -12.38 -15.22
N TRP A 523 10.65 -13.42 -15.95
CA TRP A 523 11.33 -13.77 -17.18
C TRP A 523 10.48 -13.28 -18.36
N PHE A 524 11.03 -12.38 -19.15
CA PHE A 524 10.39 -11.78 -20.33
C PHE A 524 10.91 -12.50 -21.58
N THR A 525 10.01 -13.03 -22.41
CA THR A 525 10.35 -13.75 -23.63
C THR A 525 9.88 -12.97 -24.86
N VAL A 526 10.78 -12.87 -25.82
CA VAL A 526 10.50 -12.37 -27.17
C VAL A 526 10.74 -13.54 -28.14
N ALA A 527 9.69 -14.02 -28.77
CA ALA A 527 9.76 -15.10 -29.77
C ALA A 527 9.41 -14.56 -31.15
N THR A 528 10.29 -14.81 -32.11
CA THR A 528 10.04 -14.52 -33.53
C THR A 528 9.50 -15.77 -34.21
N MET A 529 8.36 -15.65 -34.84
CA MET A 529 7.66 -16.74 -35.50
C MET A 529 7.35 -16.39 -36.94
N VAL A 530 7.20 -17.41 -37.79
CA VAL A 530 6.77 -17.27 -39.17
C VAL A 530 5.48 -18.05 -39.38
N LYS A 531 4.46 -17.38 -39.90
CA LYS A 531 3.28 -18.06 -40.40
C LYS A 531 3.45 -18.39 -41.87
N ASN A 532 3.48 -19.67 -42.19
CA ASN A 532 3.55 -20.20 -43.55
C ASN A 532 2.16 -20.11 -44.18
N GLY A 533 2.10 -19.73 -45.46
CA GLY A 533 0.85 -19.79 -46.22
C GLY A 533 0.48 -21.26 -46.49
N ASN A 534 -0.78 -21.61 -46.28
CA ASN A 534 -1.34 -22.87 -46.75
C ASN A 534 -1.41 -22.91 -48.27
#